data_140844b723d62b67259962b65d192d4c
#
_entry.id   140844b723d62b67259962b65d192d4c
#
_cell.length_a   1.000
_cell.length_b   1.000
_cell.length_c   1.000
_cell.angle_alpha   90.00
_cell.angle_beta   90.00
_cell.angle_gamma   90.00
#
_symmetry.space_group_name_H-M   'P 1'
#
loop_
_entity.id
_entity.type
_entity.pdbx_description
1 polymer ?
#
loop_
_entity_poly.entity_id
_entity_poly.type
_entity_poly.pdbx_seq_one_letter_code
_entity_poly.pdbx_strand_id
1 'polypeptide(L)'
;MFKVNVSPDMNMYSLLISQGYDPTYALCEFLDNSIHAFQEYSDLDVLEIDIDFFSSSYHIKSKRNSIVITDRGPGIKKEVLKKALQPANKPSKSGLSEFGIGMKSAAVWFSNEWVLTTYPKCEGIRLSADFNLEKLLSEGRSVLEVTEKSSDSSNHGTIIELKGLRNRINEDKYEAICRGIGDIYQKFISRDENTVNINSSFDGKKTTIKRKYKGFETLKAPAFVKRKNQIFTTGDEKEWTVDVNTEFQGKPVKGFIHLMNSGGYKKNPGLVLFRHNRVIVGTTEKHYKPDGLYGTSNKAAGMRLQGELHLDEHPVSYTKDRFSFDDEDFGEHLAKDVSGLKDLLNQAENYRAKGAPSLEKVGVGIPDQKENHEKNSETDQPEPSEESTDSSTQEDDKSQGGNDENQYSAKPENEDDGFAIDKSETKIPFSEKIESALKKSKAKKPYRLYRSLCVISLVNHPILMYVGAWSFFEILARKCGNSGDDFTAFFSQQAQRWGFSKEDKKTFNVRLKHVSENGNIVKHHHDSMQVSAIQLANDFEVLEPLIVAALEHIGKSD
;
A
#
# COMPACT_ATOMS: atom_id res chain seq x y z
N MET A 1 29.16 38.34 -1.46
CA MET A 1 28.02 37.59 -2.06
C MET A 1 28.59 36.62 -3.07
N PHE A 2 28.32 35.33 -2.94
CA PHE A 2 28.79 34.29 -3.87
C PHE A 2 27.55 33.59 -4.49
N LYS A 3 27.73 33.00 -5.68
CA LYS A 3 26.65 32.26 -6.39
C LYS A 3 26.92 30.77 -6.28
N VAL A 4 25.90 29.98 -6.01
CA VAL A 4 25.95 28.51 -5.97
C VAL A 4 25.20 27.97 -7.19
N ASN A 5 25.80 26.99 -7.87
CA ASN A 5 25.09 26.25 -8.94
C ASN A 5 24.18 25.21 -8.30
N VAL A 6 22.88 25.30 -8.54
CA VAL A 6 21.86 24.37 -8.03
C VAL A 6 21.32 23.43 -9.12
N SER A 7 22.04 23.32 -10.26
CA SER A 7 21.68 22.35 -11.30
C SER A 7 21.86 20.92 -10.78
N PRO A 8 20.91 19.99 -11.08
CA PRO A 8 21.03 18.60 -10.67
C PRO A 8 22.31 17.96 -11.23
N ASP A 9 23.06 17.28 -10.37
CA ASP A 9 24.21 16.47 -10.75
C ASP A 9 23.76 15.09 -11.26
N MET A 10 24.58 14.44 -12.09
CA MET A 10 24.35 13.07 -12.56
C MET A 10 24.24 12.06 -11.41
N ASN A 11 24.86 12.33 -10.26
CA ASN A 11 24.71 11.52 -9.05
C ASN A 11 23.26 11.41 -8.55
N MET A 12 22.37 12.32 -8.95
CA MET A 12 20.94 12.22 -8.68
C MET A 12 20.36 10.90 -9.19
N TYR A 13 20.84 10.36 -10.33
CA TYR A 13 20.41 9.06 -10.83
C TYR A 13 20.71 7.90 -9.89
N SER A 14 21.78 7.99 -9.09
CA SER A 14 22.12 6.99 -8.08
C SER A 14 21.07 6.94 -6.94
N LEU A 15 20.46 8.07 -6.60
CA LEU A 15 19.37 8.14 -5.62
C LEU A 15 18.10 7.45 -6.12
N LEU A 16 17.86 7.44 -7.45
CA LEU A 16 16.69 6.82 -8.05
C LEU A 16 16.73 5.28 -7.93
N ILE A 17 17.92 4.69 -7.76
CA ILE A 17 18.09 3.24 -7.56
C ILE A 17 17.46 2.78 -6.24
N SER A 18 17.55 3.61 -5.19
CA SER A 18 17.08 3.29 -3.84
C SER A 18 15.57 3.52 -3.65
N GLN A 19 14.87 3.97 -4.69
CA GLN A 19 13.43 4.19 -4.59
C GLN A 19 12.66 2.88 -4.42
N GLY A 20 11.65 2.90 -3.57
CA GLY A 20 10.82 1.74 -3.25
C GLY A 20 9.79 1.40 -4.33
N TYR A 21 10.20 1.35 -5.62
CA TYR A 21 9.28 0.91 -6.67
C TYR A 21 8.88 -0.56 -6.49
N ASP A 22 7.60 -0.83 -6.71
CA ASP A 22 7.15 -2.15 -7.11
C ASP A 22 7.44 -2.36 -8.61
N PRO A 23 7.91 -3.54 -9.05
CA PRO A 23 8.21 -3.80 -10.47
C PRO A 23 7.05 -3.49 -11.43
N THR A 24 5.81 -3.73 -11.01
CA THR A 24 4.62 -3.45 -11.82
C THR A 24 4.48 -1.95 -12.06
N TYR A 25 4.55 -1.14 -11.01
CA TYR A 25 4.42 0.31 -11.12
C TYR A 25 5.60 0.94 -11.88
N ALA A 26 6.82 0.39 -11.71
CA ALA A 26 7.97 0.84 -12.51
C ALA A 26 7.78 0.55 -14.01
N LEU A 27 7.23 -0.61 -14.39
CA LEU A 27 6.88 -0.89 -15.79
C LEU A 27 5.77 0.01 -16.30
N CYS A 28 4.81 0.35 -15.47
CA CYS A 28 3.73 1.26 -15.83
C CYS A 28 4.23 2.64 -16.26
N GLU A 29 5.40 3.11 -15.83
CA GLU A 29 5.96 4.38 -16.30
C GLU A 29 6.27 4.38 -17.81
N PHE A 30 6.61 3.23 -18.38
CA PHE A 30 6.80 3.09 -19.82
C PHE A 30 5.45 3.03 -20.55
N LEU A 31 4.51 2.25 -20.01
CA LEU A 31 3.17 2.08 -20.58
C LEU A 31 2.37 3.39 -20.53
N ASP A 32 2.45 4.13 -19.44
CA ASP A 32 1.82 5.46 -19.29
C ASP A 32 2.29 6.42 -20.40
N ASN A 33 3.59 6.40 -20.72
CA ASN A 33 4.14 7.24 -21.79
C ASN A 33 3.63 6.82 -23.18
N SER A 34 3.57 5.51 -23.46
CA SER A 34 3.07 4.98 -24.73
C SER A 34 1.58 5.29 -24.90
N ILE A 35 0.76 5.09 -23.85
CA ILE A 35 -0.68 5.36 -23.89
C ILE A 35 -0.93 6.86 -24.00
N HIS A 36 -0.20 7.70 -23.26
CA HIS A 36 -0.33 9.15 -23.35
C HIS A 36 0.00 9.68 -24.75
N ALA A 37 1.11 9.23 -25.36
CA ALA A 37 1.49 9.59 -26.70
C ALA A 37 0.45 9.14 -27.74
N PHE A 38 -0.12 7.96 -27.58
CA PHE A 38 -1.20 7.44 -28.43
C PHE A 38 -2.47 8.29 -28.33
N GLN A 39 -2.87 8.69 -27.12
CA GLN A 39 -4.06 9.54 -26.90
C GLN A 39 -3.90 10.93 -27.51
N GLU A 40 -2.67 11.46 -27.58
CA GLU A 40 -2.39 12.75 -28.21
C GLU A 40 -2.30 12.68 -29.75
N TYR A 41 -2.17 11.50 -30.31
CA TYR A 41 -1.97 11.28 -31.76
C TYR A 41 -3.18 10.60 -32.39
N SER A 42 -4.00 11.40 -33.10
CA SER A 42 -5.32 10.97 -33.61
C SER A 42 -5.30 10.00 -34.80
N ASP A 43 -4.14 9.77 -35.46
CA ASP A 43 -4.06 8.96 -36.68
C ASP A 43 -3.81 7.46 -36.46
N LEU A 44 -3.86 6.99 -35.20
CA LEU A 44 -3.71 5.59 -34.85
C LEU A 44 -5.02 5.08 -34.23
N ASP A 45 -5.56 3.99 -34.79
CA ASP A 45 -6.78 3.37 -34.27
C ASP A 45 -6.49 2.49 -33.06
N VAL A 46 -5.33 1.83 -33.05
CA VAL A 46 -4.94 0.86 -32.03
C VAL A 46 -3.49 1.06 -31.62
N LEU A 47 -3.24 1.03 -30.32
CA LEU A 47 -1.91 0.94 -29.73
C LEU A 47 -1.62 -0.51 -29.33
N GLU A 48 -0.54 -1.08 -29.86
CA GLU A 48 -0.02 -2.36 -29.39
C GLU A 48 1.24 -2.15 -28.57
N ILE A 49 1.31 -2.80 -27.40
CA ILE A 49 2.47 -2.81 -26.50
C ILE A 49 2.85 -4.25 -26.21
N ASP A 50 4.09 -4.61 -26.48
CA ASP A 50 4.68 -5.90 -26.15
C ASP A 50 5.72 -5.72 -25.02
N ILE A 51 5.67 -6.58 -23.99
CA ILE A 51 6.62 -6.58 -22.86
C ILE A 51 7.28 -7.97 -22.80
N ASP A 52 8.50 -8.07 -23.25
CA ASP A 52 9.23 -9.34 -23.33
C ASP A 52 10.25 -9.45 -22.21
N PHE A 53 10.09 -10.47 -21.38
CA PHE A 53 11.00 -10.80 -20.29
C PHE A 53 11.91 -11.95 -20.70
N PHE A 54 13.21 -11.76 -20.52
CA PHE A 54 14.22 -12.75 -20.83
C PHE A 54 15.03 -13.10 -19.57
N SER A 55 15.01 -14.35 -19.18
CA SER A 55 15.85 -14.86 -18.10
C SER A 55 17.31 -14.98 -18.55
N SER A 56 18.23 -15.03 -17.58
CA SER A 56 19.65 -15.28 -17.87
C SER A 56 19.92 -16.65 -18.49
N SER A 57 18.97 -17.58 -18.38
CA SER A 57 19.05 -18.91 -18.96
C SER A 57 18.66 -18.92 -20.44
N TYR A 58 17.76 -18.03 -20.85
CA TYR A 58 17.30 -17.90 -22.24
C TYR A 58 18.39 -17.32 -23.16
N HIS A 59 19.08 -16.30 -22.68
CA HIS A 59 20.18 -15.68 -23.42
C HIS A 59 21.52 -16.40 -23.13
N ILE A 60 21.74 -17.54 -23.77
CA ILE A 60 22.96 -18.37 -23.60
C ILE A 60 24.26 -17.59 -23.82
N LYS A 61 24.27 -16.60 -24.73
CA LYS A 61 25.47 -15.79 -25.03
C LYS A 61 25.73 -14.66 -24.04
N SER A 62 24.69 -13.98 -23.51
CA SER A 62 24.87 -12.82 -22.63
C SER A 62 24.80 -13.16 -21.14
N LYS A 63 24.14 -14.29 -20.78
CA LYS A 63 23.86 -14.71 -19.39
C LYS A 63 23.21 -13.60 -18.52
N ARG A 64 22.61 -12.61 -19.18
CA ARG A 64 21.99 -11.44 -18.52
C ARG A 64 20.49 -11.48 -18.71
N ASN A 65 19.75 -11.29 -17.62
CA ASN A 65 18.31 -11.06 -17.66
C ASN A 65 18.02 -9.67 -18.24
N SER A 66 16.95 -9.55 -19.00
CA SER A 66 16.54 -8.28 -19.63
C SER A 66 15.03 -8.18 -19.77
N ILE A 67 14.55 -6.96 -19.97
CA ILE A 67 13.17 -6.67 -20.36
C ILE A 67 13.22 -5.80 -21.61
N VAL A 68 12.41 -6.14 -22.61
CA VAL A 68 12.21 -5.32 -23.80
C VAL A 68 10.75 -4.87 -23.82
N ILE A 69 10.54 -3.55 -23.87
CA ILE A 69 9.22 -2.94 -24.01
C ILE A 69 9.15 -2.34 -25.42
N THR A 70 8.21 -2.79 -26.22
CA THR A 70 7.99 -2.30 -27.58
C THR A 70 6.58 -1.76 -27.71
N ASP A 71 6.43 -0.50 -28.06
CA ASP A 71 5.13 0.06 -28.46
C ASP A 71 5.11 0.33 -29.98
N ARG A 72 3.91 0.22 -30.56
CA ARG A 72 3.61 0.63 -31.93
C ARG A 72 2.82 1.93 -31.94
N GLY A 73 3.22 2.85 -31.07
CA GLY A 73 2.69 4.21 -30.97
C GLY A 73 3.30 5.14 -32.02
N PRO A 74 3.10 6.46 -31.88
CA PRO A 74 3.59 7.45 -32.85
C PRO A 74 5.11 7.60 -32.88
N GLY A 75 5.84 6.96 -31.95
CA GLY A 75 7.27 7.21 -31.73
C GLY A 75 7.54 8.59 -31.12
N ILE A 76 8.80 8.90 -30.88
CA ILE A 76 9.22 10.14 -30.21
C ILE A 76 9.99 11.02 -31.20
N LYS A 77 9.43 12.19 -31.53
CA LYS A 77 10.09 13.18 -32.39
C LYS A 77 11.38 13.70 -31.77
N LYS A 78 12.34 14.12 -32.59
CA LYS A 78 13.67 14.59 -32.16
C LYS A 78 13.63 15.68 -31.10
N GLU A 79 12.75 16.67 -31.24
CA GLU A 79 12.58 17.77 -30.29
C GLU A 79 11.98 17.31 -28.97
N VAL A 80 11.06 16.36 -29.01
CA VAL A 80 10.44 15.74 -27.84
C VAL A 80 11.45 14.83 -27.12
N LEU A 81 12.23 14.04 -27.87
CA LEU A 81 13.24 13.15 -27.31
C LEU A 81 14.31 13.93 -26.52
N LYS A 82 14.76 15.07 -27.02
CA LYS A 82 15.68 15.96 -26.29
C LYS A 82 15.13 16.34 -24.92
N LYS A 83 13.86 16.73 -24.85
CA LYS A 83 13.19 17.08 -23.59
C LYS A 83 12.93 15.85 -22.71
N ALA A 84 12.52 14.74 -23.31
CA ALA A 84 12.22 13.49 -22.59
C ALA A 84 13.45 12.89 -21.91
N LEU A 85 14.64 13.07 -22.48
CA LEU A 85 15.91 12.58 -21.91
C LEU A 85 16.50 13.55 -20.87
N GLN A 86 16.09 14.82 -20.83
CA GLN A 86 16.52 15.77 -19.79
C GLN A 86 15.91 15.42 -18.43
N PRO A 87 16.68 15.47 -17.33
CA PRO A 87 16.13 15.25 -15.98
C PRO A 87 15.05 16.30 -15.62
N ALA A 88 13.98 15.85 -14.97
CA ALA A 88 12.94 16.70 -14.37
C ALA A 88 12.25 17.70 -15.32
N ASN A 89 12.23 17.42 -16.63
CA ASN A 89 11.49 18.25 -17.59
C ASN A 89 10.03 17.81 -17.61
N LYS A 90 9.15 18.61 -16.97
CA LYS A 90 7.71 18.33 -16.91
C LYS A 90 7.06 18.47 -18.29
N PRO A 91 6.14 17.56 -18.66
CA PRO A 91 5.34 17.73 -19.88
C PRO A 91 4.47 18.98 -19.78
N SER A 92 4.15 19.57 -20.94
CA SER A 92 3.36 20.80 -21.03
C SER A 92 1.87 20.62 -20.72
N LYS A 93 1.38 19.38 -20.77
CA LYS A 93 -0.02 19.02 -20.47
C LYS A 93 -0.06 18.00 -19.34
N SER A 94 -1.09 18.11 -18.49
CA SER A 94 -1.41 17.09 -17.49
C SER A 94 -2.00 15.83 -18.16
N GLY A 95 -1.59 14.66 -17.71
CA GLY A 95 -2.07 13.39 -18.22
C GLY A 95 -1.43 12.22 -17.47
N LEU A 96 -1.33 11.06 -18.08
CA LEU A 96 -0.67 9.90 -17.47
C LEU A 96 0.83 10.16 -17.21
N SER A 97 1.51 10.94 -18.08
CA SER A 97 2.91 11.35 -17.91
C SER A 97 2.98 12.74 -17.27
N GLU A 98 3.15 12.84 -15.95
CA GLU A 98 3.03 14.09 -15.20
C GLU A 98 4.37 14.69 -14.73
N PHE A 99 5.31 13.84 -14.31
CA PHE A 99 6.51 14.29 -13.58
C PHE A 99 7.75 14.48 -14.46
N GLY A 100 7.76 13.97 -15.69
CA GLY A 100 8.88 14.12 -16.63
C GLY A 100 10.17 13.37 -16.25
N ILE A 101 10.14 12.55 -15.20
CA ILE A 101 11.26 11.70 -14.76
C ILE A 101 10.89 10.22 -14.68
N GLY A 102 9.61 9.84 -14.75
CA GLY A 102 9.13 8.47 -14.50
C GLY A 102 9.88 7.42 -15.30
N MET A 103 9.95 7.56 -16.63
CA MET A 103 10.68 6.62 -17.51
C MET A 103 12.14 6.44 -17.11
N LYS A 104 12.84 7.55 -16.82
CA LYS A 104 14.27 7.51 -16.47
C LYS A 104 14.48 6.87 -15.11
N SER A 105 13.64 7.19 -14.14
CA SER A 105 13.68 6.59 -12.81
C SER A 105 13.40 5.10 -12.85
N ALA A 106 12.36 4.69 -13.57
CA ALA A 106 12.03 3.30 -13.75
C ALA A 106 13.15 2.53 -14.47
N ALA A 107 13.72 3.09 -15.55
CA ALA A 107 14.81 2.46 -16.28
C ALA A 107 16.05 2.26 -15.40
N VAL A 108 16.49 3.30 -14.67
CA VAL A 108 17.63 3.22 -13.75
C VAL A 108 17.34 2.31 -12.55
N TRP A 109 16.11 2.27 -12.06
CA TRP A 109 15.72 1.35 -11.00
C TRP A 109 15.84 -0.13 -11.43
N PHE A 110 15.46 -0.44 -12.67
CA PHE A 110 15.61 -1.80 -13.21
C PHE A 110 17.07 -2.14 -13.54
N SER A 111 17.82 -1.22 -14.17
CA SER A 111 19.12 -1.52 -14.76
C SER A 111 20.05 -0.31 -14.84
N ASN A 112 21.37 -0.54 -14.77
CA ASN A 112 22.38 0.46 -15.10
C ASN A 112 22.53 0.68 -16.62
N GLU A 113 22.09 -0.30 -17.43
CA GLU A 113 22.25 -0.26 -18.89
C GLU A 113 20.89 -0.38 -19.57
N TRP A 114 20.48 0.63 -20.32
CA TRP A 114 19.27 0.59 -21.11
C TRP A 114 19.43 1.35 -22.42
N VAL A 115 18.68 0.91 -23.43
CA VAL A 115 18.67 1.52 -24.75
C VAL A 115 17.25 1.95 -25.08
N LEU A 116 17.10 3.19 -25.54
CA LEU A 116 15.88 3.67 -26.15
C LEU A 116 16.09 3.79 -27.66
N THR A 117 15.25 3.14 -28.43
CA THR A 117 15.19 3.29 -29.89
C THR A 117 13.79 3.72 -30.27
N THR A 118 13.66 4.79 -31.06
CA THR A 118 12.34 5.28 -31.49
C THR A 118 12.31 5.60 -32.97
N TYR A 119 11.15 5.39 -33.56
CA TYR A 119 10.83 5.63 -34.96
C TYR A 119 9.67 6.63 -35.02
N PRO A 120 9.95 7.95 -35.14
CA PRO A 120 8.88 8.94 -35.28
C PRO A 120 8.07 8.67 -36.55
N LYS A 121 6.74 8.57 -36.40
CA LYS A 121 5.85 8.22 -37.51
C LYS A 121 5.99 9.21 -38.66
N CYS A 122 6.07 8.70 -39.86
CA CYS A 122 6.21 9.43 -41.14
C CYS A 122 7.52 10.24 -41.31
N GLU A 123 8.50 10.16 -40.42
CA GLU A 123 9.77 10.90 -40.55
C GLU A 123 10.88 10.10 -41.27
N GLY A 124 10.73 8.80 -41.44
CA GLY A 124 11.72 7.96 -42.10
C GLY A 124 13.09 7.93 -41.42
N ILE A 125 13.13 8.16 -40.12
CA ILE A 125 14.35 8.14 -39.30
C ILE A 125 14.21 7.19 -38.12
N ARG A 126 15.35 6.73 -37.63
CA ARG A 126 15.51 6.00 -36.38
C ARG A 126 16.44 6.79 -35.47
N LEU A 127 15.98 7.07 -34.25
CA LEU A 127 16.77 7.68 -33.21
C LEU A 127 17.09 6.64 -32.15
N SER A 128 18.34 6.57 -31.70
CA SER A 128 18.75 5.61 -30.65
C SER A 128 19.66 6.28 -29.63
N ALA A 129 19.34 6.09 -28.34
CA ALA A 129 20.10 6.58 -27.19
C ALA A 129 20.51 5.41 -26.30
N ASP A 130 21.79 5.25 -26.07
CA ASP A 130 22.40 4.25 -25.18
C ASP A 130 22.72 4.90 -23.85
N PHE A 131 22.10 4.42 -22.77
CA PHE A 131 22.34 4.91 -21.42
C PHE A 131 23.08 3.85 -20.59
N ASN A 132 24.25 4.20 -20.10
CA ASN A 132 25.01 3.40 -19.15
C ASN A 132 25.41 4.28 -17.97
N LEU A 133 24.76 4.06 -16.81
CA LEU A 133 24.93 4.90 -15.62
C LEU A 133 26.37 4.86 -15.10
N GLU A 134 26.99 3.70 -15.04
CA GLU A 134 28.35 3.55 -14.53
C GLU A 134 29.36 4.33 -15.40
N LYS A 135 29.19 4.24 -16.72
CA LYS A 135 30.02 4.97 -17.66
C LYS A 135 29.83 6.48 -17.55
N LEU A 136 28.57 6.94 -17.47
CA LEU A 136 28.26 8.36 -17.34
C LEU A 136 28.84 8.95 -16.04
N LEU A 137 28.73 8.23 -14.94
CA LEU A 137 29.29 8.66 -13.64
C LEU A 137 30.82 8.65 -13.64
N SER A 138 31.47 7.59 -14.16
CA SER A 138 32.95 7.47 -14.17
C SER A 138 33.62 8.47 -15.09
N GLU A 139 32.98 8.82 -16.21
CA GLU A 139 33.50 9.79 -17.18
C GLU A 139 33.09 11.24 -16.88
N GLY A 140 32.24 11.46 -15.86
CA GLY A 140 31.71 12.79 -15.52
C GLY A 140 30.90 13.42 -16.66
N ARG A 141 30.34 12.60 -17.56
CA ARG A 141 29.60 13.09 -18.73
C ARG A 141 28.17 13.46 -18.35
N SER A 142 27.81 14.69 -18.65
CA SER A 142 26.40 15.18 -18.55
C SER A 142 25.66 15.14 -19.89
N VAL A 143 26.26 14.60 -20.93
CA VAL A 143 25.71 14.57 -22.29
C VAL A 143 25.51 13.13 -22.75
N LEU A 144 24.28 12.81 -23.20
CA LEU A 144 23.93 11.55 -23.83
C LEU A 144 23.92 11.74 -25.35
N GLU A 145 24.66 10.89 -26.07
CA GLU A 145 24.69 10.90 -27.53
C GLU A 145 23.49 10.15 -28.10
N VAL A 146 22.78 10.78 -29.03
CA VAL A 146 21.67 10.18 -29.76
C VAL A 146 22.12 9.94 -31.20
N THR A 147 22.12 8.66 -31.63
CA THR A 147 22.43 8.27 -32.99
C THR A 147 21.18 8.41 -33.84
N GLU A 148 21.29 9.09 -35.00
CA GLU A 148 20.26 9.22 -36.02
C GLU A 148 20.65 8.41 -37.27
N LYS A 149 19.73 7.59 -37.77
CA LYS A 149 19.89 6.78 -38.99
C LYS A 149 18.63 6.83 -39.82
N SER A 150 18.75 6.67 -41.13
CA SER A 150 17.59 6.50 -42.01
C SER A 150 16.85 5.18 -41.68
N SER A 151 15.54 5.22 -41.79
CA SER A 151 14.64 4.08 -41.58
C SER A 151 13.53 4.11 -42.63
N ASP A 152 12.79 3.02 -42.78
CA ASP A 152 11.57 3.02 -43.55
C ASP A 152 10.53 3.95 -42.89
N SER A 153 9.85 4.76 -43.70
CA SER A 153 8.82 5.72 -43.23
C SER A 153 7.56 5.01 -42.70
N SER A 154 7.37 3.74 -43.00
CA SER A 154 6.31 2.90 -42.44
C SER A 154 6.59 2.47 -40.98
N ASN A 155 7.85 2.50 -40.55
CA ASN A 155 8.22 2.17 -39.18
C ASN A 155 7.81 3.27 -38.23
N HIS A 156 7.14 2.90 -37.14
CA HIS A 156 6.80 3.81 -36.04
C HIS A 156 6.78 3.08 -34.70
N GLY A 157 6.89 3.85 -33.62
CA GLY A 157 6.86 3.32 -32.25
C GLY A 157 8.18 3.49 -31.49
N THR A 158 8.24 2.92 -30.31
CA THR A 158 9.40 3.02 -29.42
C THR A 158 9.77 1.66 -28.83
N ILE A 159 11.05 1.40 -28.71
CA ILE A 159 11.62 0.19 -28.10
C ILE A 159 12.52 0.62 -26.96
N ILE A 160 12.28 0.08 -25.77
CA ILE A 160 13.13 0.27 -24.59
C ILE A 160 13.66 -1.09 -24.16
N GLU A 161 14.96 -1.24 -24.15
CA GLU A 161 15.67 -2.45 -23.76
C GLU A 161 16.41 -2.21 -22.44
N LEU A 162 16.01 -2.89 -21.37
CA LEU A 162 16.63 -2.86 -20.03
C LEU A 162 17.55 -4.07 -19.90
N LYS A 163 18.87 -3.86 -19.81
CA LYS A 163 19.89 -4.92 -19.88
C LYS A 163 20.49 -5.19 -18.50
N GLY A 164 20.59 -6.45 -18.10
CA GLY A 164 21.22 -6.80 -16.83
C GLY A 164 20.45 -6.29 -15.63
N LEU A 165 19.21 -6.75 -15.47
CA LEU A 165 18.32 -6.31 -14.39
C LEU A 165 18.96 -6.53 -13.00
N ARG A 166 18.84 -5.54 -12.12
CA ARG A 166 19.31 -5.62 -10.72
C ARG A 166 18.61 -6.72 -9.94
N ASN A 167 17.30 -6.86 -10.15
CA ASN A 167 16.50 -7.86 -9.49
C ASN A 167 16.02 -8.90 -10.49
N ARG A 168 16.27 -10.17 -10.17
CA ARG A 168 15.80 -11.28 -11.01
C ARG A 168 14.27 -11.34 -10.96
N ILE A 169 13.66 -11.43 -12.13
CA ILE A 169 12.24 -11.73 -12.32
C ILE A 169 12.15 -13.20 -12.67
N ASN A 170 11.51 -13.99 -11.82
CA ASN A 170 11.15 -15.38 -12.06
C ASN A 170 9.70 -15.46 -12.57
N GLU A 171 9.24 -16.67 -12.92
CA GLU A 171 7.91 -16.87 -13.49
C GLU A 171 6.79 -16.39 -12.56
N ASP A 172 6.89 -16.63 -11.23
CA ASP A 172 5.88 -16.17 -10.24
C ASP A 172 5.77 -14.64 -10.21
N LYS A 173 6.91 -13.93 -10.22
CA LYS A 173 6.93 -12.46 -10.27
C LYS A 173 6.41 -11.94 -11.60
N TYR A 174 6.77 -12.59 -12.71
CA TYR A 174 6.25 -12.26 -14.01
C TYR A 174 4.72 -12.35 -14.06
N GLU A 175 4.15 -13.44 -13.57
CA GLU A 175 2.70 -13.60 -13.48
C GLU A 175 2.03 -12.53 -12.62
N ALA A 176 2.64 -12.18 -11.47
CA ALA A 176 2.14 -11.11 -10.60
C ALA A 176 2.16 -9.76 -11.31
N ILE A 177 3.25 -9.44 -12.02
CA ILE A 177 3.38 -8.22 -12.84
C ILE A 177 2.28 -8.19 -13.91
N CYS A 178 2.07 -9.28 -14.65
CA CYS A 178 1.04 -9.35 -15.70
C CYS A 178 -0.37 -9.12 -15.12
N ARG A 179 -0.68 -9.70 -13.94
CA ARG A 179 -1.95 -9.46 -13.24
C ARG A 179 -2.09 -7.99 -12.84
N GLY A 180 -1.04 -7.41 -12.24
CA GLY A 180 -1.04 -6.01 -11.82
C GLY A 180 -1.22 -5.04 -12.98
N ILE A 181 -0.54 -5.25 -14.10
CA ILE A 181 -0.73 -4.45 -15.33
C ILE A 181 -2.19 -4.58 -15.83
N GLY A 182 -2.75 -5.80 -15.83
CA GLY A 182 -4.14 -6.02 -16.20
C GLY A 182 -5.14 -5.27 -15.33
N ASP A 183 -4.87 -5.20 -14.01
CA ASP A 183 -5.69 -4.41 -13.08
C ASP A 183 -5.53 -2.90 -13.30
N ILE A 184 -4.29 -2.42 -13.46
CA ILE A 184 -3.99 -1.00 -13.60
C ILE A 184 -4.58 -0.42 -14.88
N TYR A 185 -4.48 -1.13 -15.99
CA TYR A 185 -4.97 -0.66 -17.30
C TYR A 185 -6.33 -1.23 -17.70
N GLN A 186 -7.11 -1.75 -16.75
CA GLN A 186 -8.38 -2.41 -17.02
C GLN A 186 -9.37 -1.59 -17.87
N LYS A 187 -9.39 -0.26 -17.74
CA LYS A 187 -10.27 0.61 -18.54
C LYS A 187 -9.79 0.78 -19.98
N PHE A 188 -8.51 0.51 -20.25
CA PHE A 188 -7.93 0.60 -21.61
C PHE A 188 -8.07 -0.70 -22.36
N ILE A 189 -7.94 -1.86 -21.68
CA ILE A 189 -7.89 -3.20 -22.28
C ILE A 189 -9.23 -3.96 -22.27
N SER A 190 -10.29 -3.43 -21.63
CA SER A 190 -11.58 -4.11 -21.41
C SER A 190 -12.75 -3.53 -22.18
N ARG A 191 -12.54 -2.55 -23.06
CA ARG A 191 -13.63 -1.95 -23.84
C ARG A 191 -13.91 -2.77 -25.09
N ASP A 192 -15.16 -2.79 -25.55
CA ASP A 192 -15.56 -3.44 -26.81
C ASP A 192 -14.84 -2.83 -28.03
N GLU A 193 -14.39 -1.58 -27.90
CA GLU A 193 -13.49 -0.90 -28.81
C GLU A 193 -12.08 -0.89 -28.19
N ASN A 194 -11.41 -2.04 -28.14
CA ASN A 194 -10.04 -2.14 -27.63
C ASN A 194 -9.10 -1.29 -28.45
N THR A 195 -8.79 -0.10 -27.97
CA THR A 195 -7.81 0.80 -28.57
C THR A 195 -6.39 0.55 -28.06
N VAL A 196 -6.23 -0.22 -26.98
CA VAL A 196 -4.93 -0.58 -26.40
C VAL A 196 -4.85 -2.08 -26.17
N ASN A 197 -3.89 -2.74 -26.80
CA ASN A 197 -3.55 -4.14 -26.62
C ASN A 197 -2.21 -4.26 -25.91
N ILE A 198 -2.16 -4.95 -24.77
CA ILE A 198 -0.92 -5.21 -24.06
C ILE A 198 -0.65 -6.70 -24.06
N ASN A 199 0.46 -7.09 -24.67
CA ASN A 199 0.95 -8.46 -24.70
C ASN A 199 2.21 -8.58 -23.85
N SER A 200 2.50 -9.78 -23.41
CA SER A 200 3.72 -10.07 -22.69
C SER A 200 4.28 -11.44 -23.06
N SER A 201 5.59 -11.62 -22.90
CA SER A 201 6.19 -12.95 -22.97
C SER A 201 7.22 -13.16 -21.87
N PHE A 202 7.39 -14.42 -21.46
CA PHE A 202 8.48 -14.85 -20.60
C PHE A 202 9.25 -15.95 -21.32
N ASP A 203 10.53 -15.70 -21.62
CA ASP A 203 11.40 -16.59 -22.40
C ASP A 203 10.72 -17.09 -23.70
N GLY A 204 10.06 -16.17 -24.42
CA GLY A 204 9.38 -16.44 -25.68
C GLY A 204 7.97 -17.05 -25.57
N LYS A 205 7.52 -17.43 -24.38
CA LYS A 205 6.16 -17.90 -24.15
C LYS A 205 5.20 -16.71 -24.02
N LYS A 206 4.43 -16.44 -25.06
CA LYS A 206 3.53 -15.29 -25.17
C LYS A 206 2.24 -15.43 -24.38
N THR A 207 1.78 -14.31 -23.81
CA THR A 207 0.51 -14.17 -23.09
C THR A 207 -0.07 -12.79 -23.41
N THR A 208 -1.36 -12.70 -23.74
CA THR A 208 -2.06 -11.41 -23.82
C THR A 208 -2.53 -11.02 -22.43
N ILE A 209 -2.19 -9.82 -21.99
CA ILE A 209 -2.63 -9.29 -20.69
C ILE A 209 -4.11 -8.93 -20.79
N LYS A 210 -4.92 -9.58 -19.97
CA LYS A 210 -6.37 -9.37 -19.91
C LYS A 210 -6.78 -9.04 -18.48
N ARG A 211 -7.85 -8.28 -18.35
CA ARG A 211 -8.49 -8.11 -17.04
C ARG A 211 -9.01 -9.47 -16.58
N LYS A 212 -8.47 -9.99 -15.48
CA LYS A 212 -9.02 -11.20 -14.82
C LYS A 212 -10.23 -10.88 -13.94
N TYR A 213 -10.40 -9.62 -13.57
CA TYR A 213 -11.47 -9.17 -12.71
C TYR A 213 -12.77 -9.07 -13.50
N LYS A 214 -13.73 -9.91 -13.15
CA LYS A 214 -15.13 -9.75 -13.55
C LYS A 214 -15.82 -8.97 -12.45
N GLY A 215 -16.48 -7.86 -12.80
CA GLY A 215 -17.32 -7.13 -11.84
C GLY A 215 -18.30 -8.10 -11.17
N PHE A 216 -18.65 -7.82 -9.93
CA PHE A 216 -19.64 -8.64 -9.21
C PHE A 216 -21.04 -8.08 -9.45
N GLU A 217 -22.02 -8.98 -9.43
CA GLU A 217 -23.41 -8.57 -9.52
C GLU A 217 -23.79 -7.74 -8.30
N THR A 218 -24.48 -6.65 -8.55
CA THR A 218 -25.04 -5.78 -7.52
C THR A 218 -26.15 -6.51 -6.77
N LEU A 219 -26.21 -6.32 -5.46
CA LEU A 219 -27.28 -6.85 -4.62
C LEU A 219 -28.63 -6.28 -5.04
N LYS A 220 -29.60 -7.16 -5.36
CA LYS A 220 -31.01 -6.85 -5.54
C LYS A 220 -31.77 -7.42 -4.34
N ALA A 221 -32.36 -6.55 -3.54
CA ALA A 221 -33.09 -6.96 -2.34
C ALA A 221 -33.97 -5.82 -1.82
N PRO A 222 -35.03 -6.12 -1.06
CA PRO A 222 -35.76 -5.13 -0.27
C PRO A 222 -34.84 -4.56 0.82
N ALA A 223 -35.23 -3.47 1.46
CA ALA A 223 -34.48 -2.92 2.58
C ALA A 223 -34.54 -3.84 3.80
N PHE A 224 -33.39 -4.09 4.43
CA PHE A 224 -33.27 -4.85 5.68
C PHE A 224 -33.10 -3.88 6.84
N VAL A 225 -34.04 -3.86 7.76
CA VAL A 225 -34.09 -2.95 8.89
C VAL A 225 -34.05 -3.71 10.21
N LYS A 226 -33.25 -3.22 11.16
CA LYS A 226 -33.15 -3.79 12.51
C LYS A 226 -34.11 -3.08 13.45
N ARG A 227 -35.00 -3.84 14.12
CA ARG A 227 -35.90 -3.36 15.17
C ARG A 227 -35.84 -4.31 16.38
N LYS A 228 -35.61 -3.78 17.58
CA LYS A 228 -35.57 -4.57 18.83
C LYS A 228 -34.82 -5.90 18.69
N ASN A 229 -33.59 -5.88 18.18
CA ASN A 229 -32.75 -7.06 17.95
C ASN A 229 -33.23 -8.07 16.89
N GLN A 230 -34.31 -7.79 16.16
CA GLN A 230 -34.76 -8.58 15.02
C GLN A 230 -34.56 -7.82 13.73
N ILE A 231 -34.36 -8.55 12.63
CA ILE A 231 -34.19 -7.97 11.30
C ILE A 231 -35.45 -8.31 10.48
N PHE A 232 -35.98 -7.29 9.80
CA PHE A 232 -37.14 -7.36 8.97
C PHE A 232 -36.81 -6.83 7.56
N THR A 233 -37.59 -7.24 6.56
CA THR A 233 -37.57 -6.63 5.23
C THR A 233 -38.73 -5.65 5.11
N THR A 234 -38.54 -4.56 4.35
CA THR A 234 -39.57 -3.56 4.02
C THR A 234 -39.35 -2.99 2.63
N GLY A 235 -40.45 -2.64 1.95
CA GLY A 235 -40.46 -2.11 0.60
C GLY A 235 -40.13 -3.15 -0.47
N ASP A 236 -40.08 -2.68 -1.73
CA ASP A 236 -39.78 -3.50 -2.89
C ASP A 236 -38.29 -3.80 -3.06
N GLU A 237 -37.99 -4.80 -3.89
CA GLU A 237 -36.59 -5.07 -4.28
C GLU A 237 -36.01 -3.92 -5.10
N LYS A 238 -34.81 -3.49 -4.76
CA LYS A 238 -34.05 -2.50 -5.49
C LYS A 238 -32.58 -2.90 -5.61
N GLU A 239 -31.89 -2.33 -6.59
CA GLU A 239 -30.45 -2.44 -6.67
C GLU A 239 -29.80 -1.52 -5.63
N TRP A 240 -28.85 -2.09 -4.88
CA TRP A 240 -28.14 -1.37 -3.84
C TRP A 240 -26.84 -0.75 -4.40
N THR A 241 -27.04 0.34 -5.13
CA THR A 241 -25.97 1.17 -5.73
C THR A 241 -26.22 2.63 -5.36
N VAL A 242 -25.14 3.36 -5.15
CA VAL A 242 -25.13 4.80 -4.89
C VAL A 242 -24.15 5.45 -5.87
N ASP A 243 -24.64 6.45 -6.60
CA ASP A 243 -23.78 7.29 -7.43
C ASP A 243 -23.00 8.27 -6.55
N VAL A 244 -21.72 8.38 -6.81
CA VAL A 244 -20.82 9.30 -6.11
C VAL A 244 -20.58 10.50 -7.03
N ASN A 245 -20.97 11.68 -6.57
CA ASN A 245 -20.69 12.96 -7.21
C ASN A 245 -20.51 14.01 -6.11
N THR A 246 -19.30 14.13 -5.60
CA THR A 246 -18.94 15.00 -4.48
C THR A 246 -17.62 15.70 -4.76
N GLU A 247 -17.23 16.61 -3.89
CA GLU A 247 -15.92 17.27 -3.92
C GLU A 247 -15.14 16.95 -2.65
N PHE A 248 -13.92 16.48 -2.81
CA PHE A 248 -12.99 16.28 -1.70
C PHE A 248 -11.79 17.19 -1.86
N GLN A 249 -11.46 17.97 -0.83
CA GLN A 249 -10.39 18.98 -0.88
C GLN A 249 -10.52 19.96 -2.09
N GLY A 250 -11.77 20.33 -2.42
CA GLY A 250 -12.08 21.25 -3.54
C GLY A 250 -11.88 20.65 -4.94
N LYS A 251 -11.83 19.30 -5.06
CA LYS A 251 -11.66 18.59 -6.33
C LYS A 251 -12.72 17.51 -6.50
N PRO A 252 -13.20 17.30 -7.75
CA PRO A 252 -14.30 16.37 -7.99
C PRO A 252 -13.91 14.91 -7.74
N VAL A 253 -14.85 14.17 -7.16
CA VAL A 253 -14.86 12.71 -7.00
C VAL A 253 -16.13 12.19 -7.63
N LYS A 254 -16.03 11.34 -8.64
CA LYS A 254 -17.17 10.80 -9.39
C LYS A 254 -17.08 9.29 -9.50
N GLY A 255 -18.24 8.63 -9.55
CA GLY A 255 -18.28 7.19 -9.73
C GLY A 255 -19.48 6.56 -9.06
N PHE A 256 -19.33 5.34 -8.56
CA PHE A 256 -20.40 4.63 -7.85
C PHE A 256 -19.84 3.70 -6.79
N ILE A 257 -20.69 3.39 -5.81
CA ILE A 257 -20.44 2.39 -4.77
C ILE A 257 -21.67 1.49 -4.69
N HIS A 258 -21.47 0.17 -4.63
CA HIS A 258 -22.55 -0.79 -4.58
C HIS A 258 -22.29 -1.92 -3.59
N LEU A 259 -23.33 -2.64 -3.23
CA LEU A 259 -23.23 -3.89 -2.50
C LEU A 259 -23.19 -5.07 -3.46
N MET A 260 -22.24 -5.95 -3.26
CA MET A 260 -22.15 -7.21 -4.00
C MET A 260 -23.26 -8.17 -3.59
N ASN A 261 -23.89 -8.83 -4.56
CA ASN A 261 -24.89 -9.85 -4.34
C ASN A 261 -24.39 -10.97 -3.41
N SER A 262 -23.14 -11.39 -3.57
CA SER A 262 -22.47 -12.33 -2.68
C SER A 262 -21.16 -11.76 -2.17
N GLY A 263 -21.09 -11.51 -0.88
CA GLY A 263 -19.91 -11.01 -0.20
C GLY A 263 -18.87 -12.09 0.07
N GLY A 264 -17.68 -11.67 0.47
CA GLY A 264 -16.59 -12.53 0.93
C GLY A 264 -15.21 -11.95 0.65
N TYR A 265 -14.26 -12.24 1.52
CA TYR A 265 -12.90 -11.72 1.41
C TYR A 265 -12.23 -12.06 0.06
N LYS A 266 -12.48 -13.25 -0.47
CA LYS A 266 -11.93 -13.72 -1.75
C LYS A 266 -12.57 -13.08 -2.99
N LYS A 267 -13.59 -12.23 -2.83
CA LYS A 267 -14.35 -11.61 -3.93
C LYS A 267 -13.97 -10.16 -4.16
N ASN A 268 -12.80 -9.75 -3.70
CA ASN A 268 -12.23 -8.41 -3.89
C ASN A 268 -13.18 -7.24 -3.52
N PRO A 269 -13.76 -7.23 -2.30
CA PRO A 269 -14.45 -6.04 -1.83
C PRO A 269 -13.45 -4.90 -1.68
N GLY A 270 -13.87 -3.69 -1.90
CA GLY A 270 -13.04 -2.49 -1.81
C GLY A 270 -13.33 -1.50 -2.93
N LEU A 271 -12.78 -0.31 -2.82
CA LEU A 271 -12.86 0.69 -3.86
C LEU A 271 -11.71 0.53 -4.84
N VAL A 272 -11.95 0.87 -6.09
CA VAL A 272 -10.95 1.05 -7.12
C VAL A 272 -10.91 2.53 -7.49
N LEU A 273 -9.80 3.20 -7.22
CA LEU A 273 -9.65 4.62 -7.51
C LEU A 273 -8.86 4.82 -8.80
N PHE A 274 -9.49 5.51 -9.73
CA PHE A 274 -8.95 5.82 -11.04
C PHE A 274 -8.47 7.26 -11.13
N ARG A 275 -7.42 7.47 -11.92
CA ARG A 275 -7.02 8.78 -12.44
C ARG A 275 -6.75 8.64 -13.93
N HIS A 276 -7.47 9.40 -14.75
CA HIS A 276 -7.40 9.32 -16.21
C HIS A 276 -7.55 7.87 -16.73
N ASN A 277 -8.52 7.15 -16.22
CA ASN A 277 -8.78 5.71 -16.50
C ASN A 277 -7.69 4.73 -16.06
N ARG A 278 -6.61 5.17 -15.45
CA ARG A 278 -5.58 4.35 -14.83
C ARG A 278 -5.91 4.10 -13.36
N VAL A 279 -5.83 2.85 -12.92
CA VAL A 279 -5.97 2.54 -11.48
C VAL A 279 -4.72 3.03 -10.74
N ILE A 280 -4.96 3.78 -9.68
CA ILE A 280 -3.91 4.23 -8.75
C ILE A 280 -3.86 3.30 -7.55
N VAL A 281 -5.01 3.03 -6.91
CA VAL A 281 -5.15 2.08 -5.78
C VAL A 281 -6.38 1.20 -5.95
N GLY A 282 -6.38 0.04 -5.32
CA GLY A 282 -7.51 -0.90 -5.39
C GLY A 282 -7.32 -1.99 -6.44
N THR A 283 -6.10 -2.53 -6.60
CA THR A 283 -5.84 -3.72 -7.42
C THR A 283 -6.35 -4.98 -6.74
N THR A 284 -6.48 -6.08 -7.49
CA THR A 284 -6.93 -7.38 -6.95
C THR A 284 -5.99 -7.96 -5.88
N GLU A 285 -4.71 -7.59 -5.91
CA GLU A 285 -3.73 -8.02 -4.90
C GLU A 285 -3.68 -7.07 -3.68
N LYS A 286 -4.00 -5.77 -3.90
CA LYS A 286 -3.98 -4.74 -2.86
C LYS A 286 -5.31 -3.98 -2.87
N HIS A 287 -6.29 -4.54 -2.16
CA HIS A 287 -7.60 -3.90 -2.00
C HIS A 287 -7.49 -2.56 -1.28
N TYR A 288 -8.26 -1.58 -1.73
CA TYR A 288 -8.36 -0.29 -1.08
C TYR A 288 -9.64 -0.20 -0.25
N LYS A 289 -9.48 -0.11 1.06
CA LYS A 289 -10.56 -0.08 2.05
C LYS A 289 -10.23 0.93 3.14
N PRO A 290 -10.47 2.23 2.90
CA PRO A 290 -10.20 3.26 3.90
C PRO A 290 -11.06 3.04 5.16
N ASP A 291 -10.43 3.11 6.33
CA ASP A 291 -11.05 2.75 7.63
C ASP A 291 -12.25 3.64 7.95
N GLY A 292 -12.23 4.93 7.61
CA GLY A 292 -13.35 5.85 7.77
C GLY A 292 -14.64 5.40 7.07
N LEU A 293 -14.54 4.63 5.98
CA LEU A 293 -15.70 4.08 5.27
C LEU A 293 -15.99 2.62 5.65
N TYR A 294 -14.98 1.77 5.68
CA TYR A 294 -15.13 0.32 5.86
C TYR A 294 -15.14 -0.09 7.34
N GLY A 295 -14.56 0.73 8.21
CA GLY A 295 -14.34 0.39 9.60
C GLY A 295 -13.39 -0.81 9.75
N THR A 296 -13.49 -1.51 10.88
CA THR A 296 -12.64 -2.69 11.10
C THR A 296 -12.96 -3.82 10.10
N SER A 297 -11.95 -4.63 9.76
CA SER A 297 -12.02 -5.70 8.76
C SER A 297 -13.13 -6.74 8.97
N ASN A 298 -13.71 -6.82 10.15
CA ASN A 298 -14.79 -7.74 10.50
C ASN A 298 -16.20 -7.20 10.23
N LYS A 299 -16.33 -5.94 9.80
CA LYS A 299 -17.64 -5.36 9.45
C LYS A 299 -18.15 -5.90 8.12
N ALA A 300 -19.46 -5.97 7.99
CA ALA A 300 -20.13 -6.45 6.77
C ALA A 300 -19.80 -5.60 5.53
N ALA A 301 -19.59 -4.29 5.69
CA ALA A 301 -19.10 -3.39 4.65
C ALA A 301 -17.76 -3.87 4.07
N GLY A 302 -16.81 -4.27 4.93
CA GLY A 302 -15.51 -4.80 4.51
C GLY A 302 -15.55 -6.06 3.65
N MET A 303 -16.70 -6.75 3.60
CA MET A 303 -16.89 -7.98 2.82
C MET A 303 -17.80 -7.81 1.61
N ARG A 304 -18.55 -6.71 1.49
CA ARG A 304 -19.61 -6.56 0.48
C ARG A 304 -19.57 -5.25 -0.29
N LEU A 305 -18.94 -4.21 0.26
CA LEU A 305 -18.91 -2.92 -0.38
C LEU A 305 -17.82 -2.92 -1.48
N GLN A 306 -18.23 -2.52 -2.68
CA GLN A 306 -17.35 -2.35 -3.82
C GLN A 306 -17.72 -1.07 -4.56
N GLY A 307 -16.75 -0.45 -5.24
CA GLY A 307 -17.02 0.74 -6.04
C GLY A 307 -15.86 1.13 -6.93
N GLU A 308 -16.17 1.98 -7.89
CA GLU A 308 -15.22 2.62 -8.79
C GLU A 308 -15.35 4.13 -8.66
N LEU A 309 -14.25 4.82 -8.34
CA LEU A 309 -14.23 6.27 -8.20
C LEU A 309 -13.14 6.87 -9.09
N HIS A 310 -13.46 7.98 -9.75
CA HIS A 310 -12.59 8.75 -10.63
C HIS A 310 -12.17 10.05 -9.93
N LEU A 311 -10.86 10.24 -9.79
CA LEU A 311 -10.23 11.34 -9.07
C LEU A 311 -9.19 12.03 -9.99
N ASP A 312 -9.61 12.46 -11.18
CA ASP A 312 -8.70 12.90 -12.26
C ASP A 312 -7.89 14.15 -11.90
N GLU A 313 -8.42 15.03 -11.04
CA GLU A 313 -7.77 16.26 -10.61
C GLU A 313 -6.94 16.12 -9.32
N HIS A 314 -7.06 14.98 -8.62
CA HIS A 314 -6.33 14.75 -7.38
C HIS A 314 -4.86 14.41 -7.65
N PRO A 315 -3.92 14.98 -6.87
CA PRO A 315 -2.50 14.67 -7.01
C PRO A 315 -2.20 13.25 -6.54
N VAL A 316 -1.26 12.62 -7.22
CA VAL A 316 -0.78 11.27 -6.89
C VAL A 316 0.68 11.33 -6.44
N SER A 317 1.12 10.25 -5.78
CA SER A 317 2.53 10.03 -5.48
C SER A 317 3.36 9.99 -6.76
N TYR A 318 4.65 10.21 -6.61
CA TYR A 318 5.61 10.13 -7.71
C TYR A 318 5.59 8.75 -8.41
N THR A 319 5.40 7.67 -7.65
CA THR A 319 5.29 6.28 -8.14
C THR A 319 3.89 5.93 -8.66
N LYS A 320 2.94 6.85 -8.56
CA LYS A 320 1.52 6.66 -8.95
C LYS A 320 0.86 5.41 -8.36
N ASP A 321 1.25 5.05 -7.14
CA ASP A 321 0.74 3.91 -6.38
C ASP A 321 -0.18 4.33 -5.22
N ARG A 322 -0.39 5.63 -5.03
CA ARG A 322 -1.30 6.23 -4.04
C ARG A 322 -1.63 7.68 -4.42
N PHE A 323 -2.73 8.18 -3.88
CA PHE A 323 -3.05 9.60 -3.89
C PHE A 323 -2.28 10.33 -2.79
N SER A 324 -2.19 11.67 -2.90
CA SER A 324 -1.44 12.52 -1.95
C SER A 324 -2.32 13.06 -0.82
N PHE A 325 -3.46 12.44 -0.56
CA PHE A 325 -4.34 12.76 0.55
C PHE A 325 -4.31 11.63 1.60
N ASP A 326 -4.85 11.91 2.78
CA ASP A 326 -5.03 10.92 3.83
C ASP A 326 -6.21 9.99 3.52
N ASP A 327 -5.99 8.67 3.62
CA ASP A 327 -6.98 7.65 3.26
C ASP A 327 -8.14 7.61 4.26
N GLU A 328 -7.91 7.93 5.54
CA GLU A 328 -8.94 7.94 6.58
C GLU A 328 -9.87 9.14 6.38
N ASP A 329 -9.31 10.34 6.19
CA ASP A 329 -10.06 11.56 5.86
C ASP A 329 -10.93 11.36 4.62
N PHE A 330 -10.39 10.71 3.58
CA PHE A 330 -11.15 10.40 2.37
C PHE A 330 -12.30 9.43 2.63
N GLY A 331 -12.05 8.39 3.42
CA GLY A 331 -13.07 7.43 3.83
C GLY A 331 -14.20 8.06 4.64
N GLU A 332 -13.87 8.91 5.61
CA GLU A 332 -14.85 9.66 6.41
C GLU A 332 -15.67 10.64 5.58
N HIS A 333 -15.01 11.36 4.66
CA HIS A 333 -15.70 12.24 3.72
C HIS A 333 -16.75 11.49 2.89
N LEU A 334 -16.36 10.34 2.30
CA LEU A 334 -17.31 9.53 1.54
C LEU A 334 -18.51 9.10 2.41
N ALA A 335 -18.24 8.60 3.62
CA ALA A 335 -19.27 8.11 4.53
C ALA A 335 -20.26 9.21 4.94
N LYS A 336 -19.80 10.47 5.06
CA LYS A 336 -20.57 11.61 5.52
C LYS A 336 -21.30 12.33 4.39
N ASP A 337 -20.60 12.60 3.28
CA ASP A 337 -21.05 13.57 2.28
C ASP A 337 -21.65 12.92 1.01
N VAL A 338 -21.53 11.59 0.86
CA VAL A 338 -22.18 10.88 -0.25
C VAL A 338 -23.61 10.48 0.13
N SER A 339 -24.57 11.10 -0.53
CA SER A 339 -26.00 10.84 -0.29
C SER A 339 -26.35 9.37 -0.53
N GLY A 340 -27.11 8.74 0.38
CA GLY A 340 -27.52 7.33 0.30
C GLY A 340 -26.46 6.32 0.74
N LEU A 341 -25.21 6.72 0.96
CA LEU A 341 -24.16 5.77 1.36
C LEU A 341 -24.40 5.20 2.77
N LYS A 342 -24.97 6.00 3.67
CA LYS A 342 -25.37 5.53 5.01
C LYS A 342 -26.40 4.40 4.94
N ASP A 343 -27.36 4.48 4.02
CA ASP A 343 -28.36 3.44 3.83
C ASP A 343 -27.75 2.18 3.23
N LEU A 344 -26.78 2.35 2.31
CA LEU A 344 -26.00 1.25 1.75
C LEU A 344 -25.23 0.50 2.84
N LEU A 345 -24.56 1.23 3.74
CA LEU A 345 -23.84 0.64 4.88
C LEU A 345 -24.78 -0.08 5.85
N ASN A 346 -25.93 0.51 6.17
CA ASN A 346 -26.97 -0.14 6.99
C ASN A 346 -27.49 -1.42 6.33
N GLN A 347 -27.71 -1.40 5.02
CA GLN A 347 -28.09 -2.59 4.26
C GLN A 347 -27.02 -3.67 4.32
N ALA A 348 -25.73 -3.31 4.19
CA ALA A 348 -24.62 -4.27 4.30
C ALA A 348 -24.62 -5.01 5.65
N GLU A 349 -24.89 -4.29 6.74
CA GLU A 349 -24.93 -4.86 8.09
C GLU A 349 -26.16 -5.73 8.32
N ASN A 350 -27.31 -5.31 7.84
CA ASN A 350 -28.60 -5.95 8.15
C ASN A 350 -28.96 -7.07 7.18
N TYR A 351 -28.46 -7.07 5.94
CA TYR A 351 -28.79 -8.07 4.94
C TYR A 351 -28.50 -9.51 5.41
N ARG A 352 -29.47 -10.39 5.17
CA ARG A 352 -29.37 -11.83 5.45
C ARG A 352 -29.75 -12.62 4.20
N ALA A 353 -28.83 -13.45 3.69
CA ALA A 353 -29.03 -14.24 2.48
C ALA A 353 -30.21 -15.24 2.56
N LYS A 354 -30.55 -15.70 3.77
CA LYS A 354 -31.72 -16.57 4.01
C LYS A 354 -33.03 -15.81 4.09
N GLY A 355 -33.01 -14.50 3.87
CA GLY A 355 -34.16 -13.63 4.01
C GLY A 355 -34.45 -13.26 5.47
N ALA A 356 -35.48 -12.40 5.64
CA ALA A 356 -36.03 -12.00 6.91
C ALA A 356 -37.57 -11.84 6.74
N PRO A 357 -38.37 -11.90 7.82
CA PRO A 357 -39.81 -11.68 7.73
C PRO A 357 -40.12 -10.26 7.24
N SER A 358 -41.13 -10.11 6.40
CA SER A 358 -41.58 -8.79 5.96
C SER A 358 -42.26 -8.05 7.10
N LEU A 359 -41.88 -6.79 7.29
CA LEU A 359 -42.43 -5.91 8.33
C LEU A 359 -43.92 -5.67 8.10
N GLU A 360 -44.36 -5.52 6.86
CA GLU A 360 -45.77 -5.31 6.46
C GLU A 360 -46.63 -6.51 6.79
N LYS A 361 -46.10 -7.73 6.62
CA LYS A 361 -46.81 -9.00 6.89
C LYS A 361 -46.95 -9.27 8.40
N VAL A 362 -46.07 -8.72 9.23
CA VAL A 362 -46.09 -8.91 10.69
C VAL A 362 -47.01 -7.86 11.37
N GLY A 363 -47.55 -6.89 10.61
CA GLY A 363 -48.51 -5.90 11.15
C GLY A 363 -47.88 -4.85 12.08
N VAL A 364 -46.60 -4.70 12.05
CA VAL A 364 -45.89 -3.64 12.80
C VAL A 364 -45.92 -2.37 11.95
N GLY A 365 -46.86 -1.46 12.24
CA GLY A 365 -46.99 -0.19 11.53
C GLY A 365 -45.67 0.57 11.43
N ILE A 366 -45.41 1.13 10.25
CA ILE A 366 -44.26 2.02 10.00
C ILE A 366 -44.56 3.33 10.74
N PRO A 367 -43.75 3.77 11.70
CA PRO A 367 -43.89 5.14 12.20
C PRO A 367 -43.37 6.08 11.12
N ASP A 368 -44.17 7.04 10.72
CA ASP A 368 -43.78 8.12 9.81
C ASP A 368 -42.50 8.78 10.29
N GLN A 369 -41.57 8.90 9.38
CA GLN A 369 -40.36 9.75 9.57
C GLN A 369 -40.84 11.21 9.60
N LYS A 370 -41.06 11.75 10.79
CA LYS A 370 -41.21 13.20 10.95
C LYS A 370 -39.84 13.85 10.75
N GLU A 371 -39.79 14.66 9.72
CA GLU A 371 -38.74 15.66 9.47
C GLU A 371 -38.53 16.52 10.73
N ASN A 372 -37.38 16.46 11.33
CA ASN A 372 -36.98 17.43 12.35
C ASN A 372 -36.36 18.66 11.68
N HIS A 373 -37.24 19.65 11.45
CA HIS A 373 -36.82 21.04 11.32
C HIS A 373 -36.45 21.59 12.70
N GLU A 374 -35.29 22.20 12.76
CA GLU A 374 -34.76 22.97 13.90
C GLU A 374 -35.77 23.96 14.46
N LYS A 375 -35.83 24.04 15.81
CA LYS A 375 -36.05 25.31 16.51
C LYS A 375 -35.41 25.28 17.90
N ASN A 376 -34.47 26.21 18.09
CA ASN A 376 -33.96 26.67 19.37
C ASN A 376 -35.09 27.16 20.30
N SER A 377 -34.99 26.86 21.62
CA SER A 377 -35.04 27.86 22.70
C SER A 377 -35.12 27.22 24.10
N GLU A 378 -34.14 27.52 24.86
CA GLU A 378 -34.07 27.94 26.27
C GLU A 378 -34.98 27.33 27.34
N THR A 379 -34.28 26.97 28.45
CA THR A 379 -34.60 27.06 29.91
C THR A 379 -35.68 26.15 30.49
N ASP A 380 -35.31 25.30 31.43
CA ASP A 380 -35.47 25.35 32.88
C ASP A 380 -35.24 23.95 33.52
N GLN A 381 -34.43 23.95 34.58
CA GLN A 381 -34.38 22.88 35.57
C GLN A 381 -35.59 23.03 36.54
N PRO A 382 -36.01 21.99 37.32
CA PRO A 382 -35.22 21.51 38.47
C PRO A 382 -35.31 19.98 38.75
N GLU A 383 -34.32 19.55 39.54
CA GLU A 383 -34.27 18.33 40.37
C GLU A 383 -35.31 18.33 41.51
N PRO A 384 -35.35 17.32 42.45
CA PRO A 384 -34.78 15.97 42.57
C PRO A 384 -35.75 14.91 43.16
N SER A 385 -35.29 13.67 43.38
CA SER A 385 -35.45 12.79 44.57
C SER A 385 -35.13 11.32 44.23
N GLU A 386 -34.13 10.78 44.90
CA GLU A 386 -34.12 9.89 46.10
C GLU A 386 -34.50 8.45 45.77
N GLU A 387 -33.87 7.46 46.11
CA GLU A 387 -32.99 6.85 47.12
C GLU A 387 -32.91 5.37 46.73
N SER A 388 -31.98 4.54 47.00
CA SER A 388 -31.29 4.15 48.22
C SER A 388 -30.23 3.09 47.92
N THR A 389 -29.08 3.23 48.56
CA THR A 389 -28.42 2.36 49.54
C THR A 389 -28.05 0.94 49.08
N ASP A 390 -26.92 0.38 49.36
CA ASP A 390 -25.98 0.38 50.48
C ASP A 390 -24.68 -0.33 50.07
N SER A 391 -23.61 -0.07 50.49
CA SER A 391 -22.72 -0.09 51.64
C SER A 391 -21.37 -0.68 51.31
N SER A 392 -20.38 0.07 51.64
CA SER A 392 -19.22 -0.10 52.54
C SER A 392 -18.11 -1.06 52.06
N THR A 393 -16.84 -0.73 52.17
CA THR A 393 -16.07 -0.22 53.31
C THR A 393 -14.74 0.37 52.84
N GLN A 394 -14.33 1.39 53.57
CA GLN A 394 -13.05 2.07 53.60
C GLN A 394 -11.92 1.13 54.07
N GLU A 395 -10.70 1.44 53.67
CA GLU A 395 -9.64 1.80 54.64
C GLU A 395 -8.49 2.52 53.96
N ASP A 396 -8.15 3.63 54.57
CA ASP A 396 -7.02 4.52 54.35
C ASP A 396 -5.68 3.83 54.60
N ASP A 397 -4.64 4.25 53.90
CA ASP A 397 -3.43 4.65 54.62
C ASP A 397 -2.59 5.67 53.86
N LYS A 398 -2.22 6.72 54.57
CA LYS A 398 -1.33 7.81 54.17
C LYS A 398 0.12 7.43 54.45
N SER A 399 1.04 7.82 53.58
CA SER A 399 2.30 8.47 54.02
C SER A 399 3.01 9.13 52.84
N GLN A 400 3.08 10.40 52.85
CA GLN A 400 4.19 11.39 52.79
C GLN A 400 5.54 10.87 52.22
N GLY A 401 6.00 11.47 51.12
CA GLY A 401 6.96 12.59 51.25
C GLY A 401 8.22 12.29 50.45
N GLY A 402 8.64 13.17 49.58
CA GLY A 402 9.98 13.20 49.00
C GLY A 402 10.02 13.94 47.67
N ASN A 403 10.17 15.25 47.74
CA ASN A 403 10.61 16.10 46.65
C ASN A 403 12.02 15.68 46.21
N ASP A 404 12.21 15.55 44.91
CA ASP A 404 13.49 15.93 44.31
C ASP A 404 13.21 16.56 42.92
N GLU A 405 13.35 17.88 42.96
CA GLU A 405 13.43 18.72 41.77
C GLU A 405 14.76 18.44 41.08
N ASN A 406 14.70 17.98 39.82
CA ASN A 406 15.79 18.16 38.91
C ASN A 406 15.28 18.93 37.68
N GLN A 407 15.55 20.25 37.79
CA GLN A 407 15.50 21.18 36.67
C GLN A 407 16.45 20.72 35.55
N TYR A 408 15.90 20.34 34.40
CA TYR A 408 16.64 20.40 33.15
C TYR A 408 16.15 21.61 32.36
N SER A 409 16.99 22.64 32.36
CA SER A 409 16.88 23.82 31.51
C SER A 409 16.99 23.43 30.03
N ALA A 410 15.91 23.63 29.30
CA ALA A 410 15.90 23.55 27.85
C ALA A 410 16.68 24.74 27.25
N LYS A 411 17.75 24.43 26.50
CA LYS A 411 18.33 25.36 25.51
C LYS A 411 17.58 25.18 24.19
N PRO A 412 17.36 26.23 23.41
CA PRO A 412 16.73 26.12 22.11
C PRO A 412 17.71 25.43 21.14
N GLU A 413 17.29 24.31 20.60
CA GLU A 413 18.00 23.62 19.53
C GLU A 413 17.67 24.28 18.19
N ASN A 414 18.74 24.59 17.46
CA ASN A 414 18.71 25.02 16.08
C ASN A 414 18.20 23.87 15.21
N GLU A 415 17.26 24.18 14.32
CA GLU A 415 16.88 23.33 13.20
C GLU A 415 18.08 23.15 12.26
N ASP A 416 18.72 22.00 12.36
CA ASP A 416 19.61 21.47 11.33
C ASP A 416 19.46 19.94 11.34
N ASP A 417 18.50 19.44 10.57
CA ASP A 417 18.22 18.01 10.35
C ASP A 417 19.27 17.37 9.44
N GLY A 418 20.52 17.52 9.79
CA GLY A 418 21.59 16.67 9.28
C GLY A 418 21.56 15.33 10.00
N PHE A 419 21.10 14.26 9.38
CA PHE A 419 21.28 12.89 9.85
C PHE A 419 22.77 12.57 9.99
N ALA A 420 23.36 12.93 11.10
CA ALA A 420 24.69 12.46 11.48
C ALA A 420 24.56 10.97 11.85
N ILE A 421 25.15 10.10 11.05
CA ILE A 421 25.27 8.67 11.34
C ILE A 421 26.18 8.55 12.58
N ASP A 422 25.58 8.27 13.75
CA ASP A 422 26.31 7.98 14.96
C ASP A 422 27.07 6.64 14.80
N LYS A 423 28.38 6.66 15.00
CA LYS A 423 29.25 5.49 14.86
C LYS A 423 29.10 4.46 15.99
N SER A 424 28.33 4.74 17.04
CA SER A 424 28.01 3.79 18.13
C SER A 424 26.66 3.14 17.90
N GLU A 425 26.48 2.45 16.78
CA GLU A 425 25.22 1.76 16.48
C GLU A 425 24.92 0.66 17.51
N THR A 426 23.90 0.86 18.33
CA THR A 426 23.37 -0.17 19.21
C THR A 426 22.39 -1.02 18.40
N LYS A 427 22.55 -2.34 18.43
CA LYS A 427 21.73 -3.34 17.71
C LYS A 427 21.20 -4.36 18.70
N ILE A 428 20.17 -5.12 18.32
CA ILE A 428 19.79 -6.31 19.09
C ILE A 428 20.96 -7.30 19.05
N PRO A 429 21.47 -7.77 20.22
CA PRO A 429 22.55 -8.72 20.29
C PRO A 429 22.19 -10.01 19.55
N PHE A 430 23.10 -10.49 18.72
CA PHE A 430 22.92 -11.75 18.04
C PHE A 430 23.11 -12.91 19.02
N SER A 431 22.11 -13.80 19.12
CA SER A 431 22.17 -15.02 19.94
C SER A 431 22.30 -16.27 19.07
N GLU A 432 23.38 -17.02 19.26
CA GLU A 432 23.58 -18.32 18.62
C GLU A 432 22.51 -19.34 19.02
N LYS A 433 21.99 -19.24 20.25
CA LYS A 433 20.93 -20.13 20.74
C LYS A 433 19.63 -19.90 20.00
N ILE A 434 19.22 -18.62 19.83
CA ILE A 434 18.04 -18.26 19.06
C ILE A 434 18.23 -18.68 17.59
N GLU A 435 19.37 -18.41 16.98
CA GLU A 435 19.62 -18.79 15.59
C GLU A 435 19.59 -20.31 15.40
N SER A 436 20.21 -21.07 16.29
CA SER A 436 20.19 -22.54 16.25
C SER A 436 18.78 -23.09 16.39
N ALA A 437 17.98 -22.56 17.32
CA ALA A 437 16.58 -22.95 17.52
C ALA A 437 15.72 -22.58 16.29
N LEU A 438 15.92 -21.40 15.68
CA LEU A 438 15.25 -20.99 14.45
C LEU A 438 15.55 -21.93 13.26
N LYS A 439 16.80 -22.36 13.13
CA LYS A 439 17.19 -23.34 12.09
C LYS A 439 16.54 -24.69 12.32
N LYS A 440 16.54 -25.19 13.56
CA LYS A 440 15.92 -26.49 13.95
C LYS A 440 14.40 -26.46 13.74
N SER A 441 13.72 -25.40 14.10
CA SER A 441 12.26 -25.26 13.95
C SER A 441 11.78 -25.08 12.50
N LYS A 442 12.69 -24.94 11.53
CA LYS A 442 12.42 -24.63 10.11
C LYS A 442 11.50 -23.43 9.89
N ALA A 443 11.36 -22.55 10.86
CA ALA A 443 10.50 -21.37 10.85
C ALA A 443 11.09 -20.24 10.00
N LYS A 444 10.96 -20.30 8.66
CA LYS A 444 11.62 -19.42 7.70
C LYS A 444 11.33 -17.91 7.93
N LYS A 445 10.08 -17.54 8.24
CA LYS A 445 9.69 -16.12 8.41
C LYS A 445 10.26 -15.52 9.70
N PRO A 446 10.11 -16.15 10.89
CA PRO A 446 10.80 -15.71 12.11
C PRO A 446 12.32 -15.65 11.96
N TYR A 447 12.93 -16.61 11.28
CA TYR A 447 14.38 -16.63 11.03
C TYR A 447 14.86 -15.38 10.27
N ARG A 448 14.19 -15.05 9.15
CA ARG A 448 14.53 -13.86 8.35
C ARG A 448 14.32 -12.56 9.14
N LEU A 449 13.23 -12.49 9.90
CA LEU A 449 12.90 -11.31 10.68
C LEU A 449 13.91 -11.10 11.82
N TYR A 450 14.27 -12.14 12.56
CA TYR A 450 15.28 -12.08 13.62
C TYR A 450 16.63 -11.59 13.07
N ARG A 451 17.08 -12.14 11.95
CA ARG A 451 18.34 -11.69 11.33
C ARG A 451 18.29 -10.21 10.90
N SER A 452 17.16 -9.73 10.40
CA SER A 452 16.98 -8.32 10.08
C SER A 452 17.06 -7.44 11.32
N LEU A 453 16.41 -7.86 12.41
CA LEU A 453 16.45 -7.13 13.69
C LEU A 453 17.86 -7.04 14.29
N CYS A 454 18.70 -8.05 14.10
CA CYS A 454 20.10 -8.02 14.56
C CYS A 454 21.04 -7.16 13.72
N VAL A 455 20.60 -6.70 12.53
CA VAL A 455 21.44 -5.89 11.62
C VAL A 455 21.06 -4.42 11.66
N ILE A 456 19.77 -4.11 11.84
CA ILE A 456 19.24 -2.74 11.81
C ILE A 456 19.59 -2.00 13.11
N SER A 457 19.91 -0.70 12.99
CA SER A 457 20.24 0.16 14.13
C SER A 457 19.00 0.49 14.96
N LEU A 458 19.09 0.30 16.27
CA LEU A 458 18.07 0.67 17.26
C LEU A 458 17.94 2.19 17.42
N VAL A 459 19.01 2.92 17.14
CA VAL A 459 19.07 4.38 17.28
C VAL A 459 18.49 5.05 16.04
N ASN A 460 18.94 4.63 14.85
CA ASN A 460 18.56 5.27 13.60
C ASN A 460 17.19 4.84 13.08
N HIS A 461 16.67 3.69 13.52
CA HIS A 461 15.40 3.13 13.03
C HIS A 461 14.48 2.63 14.16
N PRO A 462 14.22 3.44 15.21
CA PRO A 462 13.50 2.96 16.40
C PRO A 462 12.08 2.48 16.10
N ILE A 463 11.36 3.17 15.25
CA ILE A 463 10.00 2.81 14.80
C ILE A 463 10.00 1.44 14.13
N LEU A 464 10.88 1.24 13.14
CA LEU A 464 11.00 -0.03 12.41
C LEU A 464 11.37 -1.19 13.35
N MET A 465 12.22 -0.92 14.33
CA MET A 465 12.67 -1.91 15.30
C MET A 465 11.52 -2.40 16.20
N TYR A 466 10.67 -1.50 16.70
CA TYR A 466 9.49 -1.90 17.48
C TYR A 466 8.45 -2.66 16.66
N VAL A 467 8.15 -2.21 15.43
CA VAL A 467 7.24 -2.92 14.52
C VAL A 467 7.79 -4.31 14.18
N GLY A 468 9.09 -4.40 13.92
CA GLY A 468 9.76 -5.68 13.64
C GLY A 468 9.75 -6.64 14.84
N ALA A 469 10.06 -6.14 16.03
CA ALA A 469 10.05 -6.91 17.28
C ALA A 469 8.62 -7.39 17.61
N TRP A 470 7.64 -6.52 17.53
CA TRP A 470 6.23 -6.86 17.69
C TRP A 470 5.80 -7.98 16.73
N SER A 471 6.11 -7.82 15.44
CA SER A 471 5.80 -8.81 14.40
C SER A 471 6.51 -10.15 14.63
N PHE A 472 7.73 -10.11 15.17
CA PHE A 472 8.47 -11.33 15.50
C PHE A 472 7.76 -12.15 16.57
N PHE A 473 7.35 -11.54 17.69
CA PHE A 473 6.66 -12.23 18.77
C PHE A 473 5.24 -12.67 18.37
N GLU A 474 4.52 -11.86 17.58
CA GLU A 474 3.21 -12.27 17.06
C GLU A 474 3.30 -13.53 16.20
N ILE A 475 4.22 -13.55 15.23
CA ILE A 475 4.40 -14.71 14.35
C ILE A 475 4.84 -15.94 15.15
N LEU A 476 5.73 -15.74 16.13
CA LEU A 476 6.20 -16.82 16.99
C LEU A 476 5.04 -17.42 17.80
N ALA A 477 4.20 -16.57 18.41
CA ALA A 477 3.03 -17.02 19.16
C ALA A 477 2.03 -17.78 18.27
N ARG A 478 1.74 -17.27 17.08
CA ARG A 478 0.84 -17.94 16.11
C ARG A 478 1.37 -19.33 15.70
N LYS A 479 2.68 -19.46 15.50
CA LYS A 479 3.31 -20.76 15.20
C LYS A 479 3.26 -21.74 16.37
N CYS A 480 3.19 -21.24 17.60
CA CYS A 480 3.00 -22.04 18.80
C CYS A 480 1.51 -22.36 19.09
N GLY A 481 0.58 -21.99 18.19
CA GLY A 481 -0.84 -22.29 18.32
C GLY A 481 -1.69 -21.17 18.93
N ASN A 482 -1.16 -19.93 19.03
CA ASN A 482 -1.99 -18.79 19.43
C ASN A 482 -3.01 -18.46 18.32
N SER A 483 -4.30 -18.51 18.65
CA SER A 483 -5.40 -18.12 17.78
C SER A 483 -5.92 -16.70 18.08
N GLY A 484 -5.45 -16.06 19.16
CA GLY A 484 -5.80 -14.71 19.57
C GLY A 484 -4.80 -13.66 19.08
N ASP A 485 -5.12 -12.39 19.30
CA ASP A 485 -4.30 -11.25 18.87
C ASP A 485 -3.24 -10.83 19.89
N ASP A 486 -3.35 -11.29 21.17
CA ASP A 486 -2.42 -10.93 22.23
C ASP A 486 -1.36 -12.01 22.46
N PHE A 487 -0.16 -11.77 21.95
CA PHE A 487 0.98 -12.66 22.19
C PHE A 487 1.52 -12.58 23.64
N THR A 488 1.31 -11.47 24.36
CA THR A 488 1.75 -11.32 25.74
C THR A 488 1.00 -12.26 26.66
N ALA A 489 -0.33 -12.29 26.57
CA ALA A 489 -1.17 -13.22 27.32
C ALA A 489 -0.83 -14.68 26.98
N PHE A 490 -0.63 -14.97 25.70
CA PHE A 490 -0.25 -16.32 25.24
C PHE A 490 1.06 -16.79 25.86
N PHE A 491 2.15 -16.03 25.71
CA PHE A 491 3.45 -16.42 26.25
C PHE A 491 3.47 -16.48 27.78
N SER A 492 2.69 -15.61 28.44
CA SER A 492 2.50 -15.65 29.89
C SER A 492 1.91 -16.99 30.37
N GLN A 493 0.98 -17.57 29.60
CA GLN A 493 0.41 -18.89 29.91
C GLN A 493 1.38 -20.02 29.55
N GLN A 494 2.06 -19.93 28.40
CA GLN A 494 2.96 -20.98 27.95
C GLN A 494 4.24 -21.07 28.78
N ALA A 495 4.77 -19.97 29.31
CA ALA A 495 5.98 -19.96 30.14
C ALA A 495 5.90 -20.97 31.29
N GLN A 496 4.76 -21.06 31.97
CA GLN A 496 4.55 -22.03 33.05
C GLN A 496 4.50 -23.46 32.53
N ARG A 497 3.91 -23.70 31.37
CA ARG A 497 3.83 -25.01 30.73
C ARG A 497 5.19 -25.50 30.22
N TRP A 498 6.06 -24.55 29.85
CA TRP A 498 7.43 -24.84 29.42
C TRP A 498 8.44 -24.95 30.55
N GLY A 499 7.98 -24.94 31.83
CA GLY A 499 8.78 -25.20 33.01
C GLY A 499 9.50 -24.00 33.62
N PHE A 500 9.18 -22.75 33.19
CA PHE A 500 9.75 -21.56 33.77
C PHE A 500 9.16 -21.25 35.16
N SER A 501 9.98 -20.65 36.02
CA SER A 501 9.58 -20.25 37.38
C SER A 501 8.55 -19.11 37.37
N LYS A 502 7.90 -18.84 38.49
CA LYS A 502 7.00 -17.70 38.63
C LYS A 502 7.73 -16.35 38.48
N GLU A 503 8.99 -16.29 38.88
CA GLU A 503 9.84 -15.11 38.77
C GLU A 503 10.22 -14.86 37.30
N ASP A 504 10.66 -15.90 36.57
CA ASP A 504 10.93 -15.82 35.15
C ASP A 504 9.71 -15.33 34.37
N LYS A 505 8.54 -15.92 34.67
CA LYS A 505 7.28 -15.51 34.07
C LYS A 505 6.98 -14.00 34.29
N LYS A 506 7.19 -13.50 35.51
CA LYS A 506 6.99 -12.07 35.83
C LYS A 506 7.93 -11.20 35.02
N THR A 507 9.20 -11.59 34.92
CA THR A 507 10.24 -10.89 34.16
C THR A 507 9.91 -10.87 32.67
N PHE A 508 9.54 -12.02 32.09
CA PHE A 508 9.15 -12.13 30.68
C PHE A 508 7.93 -11.27 30.35
N ASN A 509 6.91 -11.25 31.24
CA ASN A 509 5.71 -10.44 31.03
C ASN A 509 6.02 -8.95 30.95
N VAL A 510 6.92 -8.44 31.77
CA VAL A 510 7.34 -7.03 31.74
C VAL A 510 7.97 -6.70 30.38
N ARG A 511 8.84 -7.57 29.87
CA ARG A 511 9.53 -7.35 28.59
C ARG A 511 8.61 -7.51 27.37
N LEU A 512 7.77 -8.54 27.38
CA LEU A 512 6.78 -8.74 26.32
C LEU A 512 5.78 -7.59 26.26
N LYS A 513 5.34 -7.09 27.44
CA LYS A 513 4.45 -5.92 27.52
C LYS A 513 5.12 -4.67 26.98
N HIS A 514 6.38 -4.43 27.29
CA HIS A 514 7.16 -3.32 26.74
C HIS A 514 7.22 -3.38 25.19
N VAL A 515 7.50 -4.55 24.61
CA VAL A 515 7.51 -4.73 23.15
C VAL A 515 6.11 -4.53 22.54
N SER A 516 5.07 -5.06 23.21
CA SER A 516 3.68 -4.98 22.72
C SER A 516 3.14 -3.55 22.76
N GLU A 517 3.31 -2.84 23.87
CA GLU A 517 2.81 -1.48 24.05
C GLU A 517 3.49 -0.50 23.09
N ASN A 518 4.83 -0.52 23.02
CA ASN A 518 5.55 0.37 22.11
C ASN A 518 5.32 0.00 20.64
N GLY A 519 5.21 -1.27 20.30
CA GLY A 519 4.86 -1.72 18.95
C GLY A 519 3.47 -1.28 18.52
N ASN A 520 2.49 -1.28 19.42
CA ASN A 520 1.13 -0.79 19.17
C ASN A 520 1.09 0.75 19.06
N ILE A 521 1.77 1.46 19.95
CA ILE A 521 1.88 2.93 19.90
C ILE A 521 2.44 3.36 18.55
N VAL A 522 3.56 2.77 18.14
CA VAL A 522 4.25 3.11 16.88
C VAL A 522 3.40 2.77 15.64
N LYS A 523 2.50 1.79 15.73
CA LYS A 523 1.59 1.41 14.63
C LYS A 523 0.39 2.34 14.46
N HIS A 524 -0.09 2.93 15.57
CA HIS A 524 -1.41 3.56 15.61
C HIS A 524 -1.40 5.04 15.96
N HIS A 525 -0.26 5.61 16.38
CA HIS A 525 -0.15 7.04 16.67
C HIS A 525 0.50 7.79 15.50
N HIS A 526 -0.18 8.83 15.03
CA HIS A 526 0.20 9.63 13.86
C HIS A 526 1.19 10.76 14.17
N ASP A 527 1.37 11.14 15.44
CA ASP A 527 2.25 12.24 15.82
C ASP A 527 3.68 11.78 16.06
N SER A 528 4.64 12.62 15.66
CA SER A 528 6.08 12.43 15.82
C SER A 528 6.47 12.19 17.27
N MET A 529 6.51 10.93 17.68
CA MET A 529 7.07 10.54 18.97
C MET A 529 8.58 10.33 18.84
N GLN A 530 9.35 10.96 19.72
CA GLN A 530 10.71 10.55 19.99
C GLN A 530 10.69 9.20 20.71
N VAL A 531 10.78 8.12 19.93
CA VAL A 531 10.80 6.74 20.46
C VAL A 531 12.23 6.26 20.48
N SER A 532 12.75 5.87 21.65
CA SER A 532 14.03 5.19 21.76
C SER A 532 13.84 3.67 21.77
N ALA A 533 14.46 2.97 20.84
CA ALA A 533 14.39 1.50 20.78
C ALA A 533 15.56 0.77 21.46
N ILE A 534 16.45 1.49 22.14
CA ILE A 534 17.66 0.93 22.80
C ILE A 534 17.28 -0.16 23.81
N GLN A 535 16.15 -0.03 24.49
CA GLN A 535 15.67 -1.03 25.45
C GLN A 535 15.37 -2.39 24.82
N LEU A 536 15.08 -2.47 23.49
CA LEU A 536 14.84 -3.75 22.80
C LEU A 536 16.06 -4.69 22.86
N ALA A 537 17.29 -4.16 22.93
CA ALA A 537 18.48 -4.99 23.07
C ALA A 537 18.39 -5.84 24.37
N ASN A 538 18.10 -5.20 25.48
CA ASN A 538 17.94 -5.86 26.77
C ASN A 538 16.68 -6.75 26.80
N ASP A 539 15.59 -6.34 26.14
CA ASP A 539 14.37 -7.16 26.08
C ASP A 539 14.64 -8.50 25.38
N PHE A 540 15.38 -8.49 24.26
CA PHE A 540 15.72 -9.71 23.53
C PHE A 540 16.69 -10.61 24.32
N GLU A 541 17.66 -10.04 25.06
CA GLU A 541 18.52 -10.82 25.95
C GLU A 541 17.73 -11.51 27.06
N VAL A 542 16.86 -10.78 27.74
CA VAL A 542 16.02 -11.34 28.81
C VAL A 542 15.01 -12.36 28.30
N LEU A 543 14.49 -12.17 27.09
CA LEU A 543 13.50 -13.06 26.46
C LEU A 543 14.15 -14.23 25.71
N GLU A 544 15.49 -14.31 25.59
CA GLU A 544 16.19 -15.42 24.90
C GLU A 544 15.68 -16.81 25.33
N PRO A 545 15.60 -17.14 26.64
CA PRO A 545 15.15 -18.47 27.05
C PRO A 545 13.71 -18.78 26.60
N LEU A 546 12.83 -17.79 26.67
CA LEU A 546 11.43 -17.93 26.24
C LEU A 546 11.32 -18.14 24.73
N ILE A 547 12.10 -17.36 23.94
CA ILE A 547 12.15 -17.48 22.47
C ILE A 547 12.64 -18.88 22.07
N VAL A 548 13.70 -19.38 22.72
CA VAL A 548 14.25 -20.70 22.44
C VAL A 548 13.23 -21.79 22.76
N ALA A 549 12.57 -21.72 23.92
CA ALA A 549 11.53 -22.68 24.31
C ALA A 549 10.35 -22.70 23.33
N ALA A 550 9.91 -21.52 22.85
CA ALA A 550 8.87 -21.41 21.84
C ALA A 550 9.27 -22.08 20.51
N LEU A 551 10.51 -21.86 20.07
CA LEU A 551 11.03 -22.46 18.84
C LEU A 551 11.21 -23.97 18.93
N GLU A 552 11.62 -24.48 20.10
CA GLU A 552 11.70 -25.92 20.38
C GLU A 552 10.31 -26.57 20.42
N HIS A 553 9.30 -25.84 20.90
CA HIS A 553 7.92 -26.31 20.86
C HIS A 553 7.42 -26.48 19.42
N ILE A 554 7.69 -25.49 18.55
CA ILE A 554 7.36 -25.56 17.12
C ILE A 554 8.04 -26.75 16.46
N GLY A 555 9.33 -26.99 16.72
CA GLY A 555 10.08 -28.10 16.13
C GLY A 555 9.67 -29.51 16.62
N LYS A 556 8.84 -29.60 17.67
CA LYS A 556 8.27 -30.89 18.17
C LYS A 556 6.86 -31.14 17.62
N SER A 557 6.22 -30.13 17.06
CA SER A 557 4.84 -30.18 16.55
C SER A 557 4.76 -30.44 15.04
N ASP A 558 5.88 -30.36 14.32
CA ASP A 558 6.09 -30.80 12.94
C ASP A 558 6.73 -32.20 12.91
#